data_a39653fec0c6b1963d696a00a79771ec
#
_entry.id   a39653fec0c6b1963d696a00a79771ec
#
_cell.length_a   1.000
_cell.length_b   1.000
_cell.length_c   1.000
_cell.angle_alpha   90.00
_cell.angle_beta   90.00
_cell.angle_gamma   90.00
#
_symmetry.space_group_name_H-M   'P 1'
#
loop_
_entity.id
_entity.type
_entity.pdbx_description
1 polymer ?
#
loop_
_entity_poly.entity_id
_entity_poly.type
_entity_poly.pdbx_seq_one_letter_code
_entity_poly.pdbx_strand_id
1 'polypeptide(L)'
;EKAGEETIDINVMPYKINAEALAVSEIKITSKGEISETTKVKFTCVDPNAVLDDSRYLFLLSSDYFDNLDGDERGNIEILDKTEFKKRAKAQGYIEEQIVLNDIQDEVNKKAGELYSEISEQKELHQQRIEELKNTYMLSEEALVDADINDSVEDILSKAYVYEAKLIAKQDA
;
A
#
# COMPACT_ATOMS: atom_id res chain seq x y z
N GLU A 1 7.40 -24.15 17.56
CA GLU A 1 6.11 -24.08 16.85
C GLU A 1 5.63 -22.63 16.90
N LYS A 2 5.83 -21.90 15.79
CA LYS A 2 5.10 -20.65 15.58
C LYS A 2 3.67 -21.02 15.29
N ALA A 3 2.78 -20.79 16.23
CA ALA A 3 1.36 -20.99 16.05
C ALA A 3 0.88 -20.10 14.87
N GLY A 4 0.50 -20.77 13.76
CA GLY A 4 -0.50 -20.32 12.83
C GLY A 4 -0.32 -18.93 12.19
N GLU A 5 0.72 -18.72 11.38
CA GLU A 5 0.61 -17.72 10.32
C GLU A 5 -0.38 -18.29 9.29
N GLU A 6 -1.58 -17.71 9.23
CA GLU A 6 -2.53 -18.03 8.18
C GLU A 6 -1.96 -17.53 6.84
N THR A 7 -1.77 -18.45 5.90
CA THR A 7 -1.28 -18.11 4.55
C THR A 7 -2.43 -18.21 3.58
N ILE A 8 -2.67 -17.18 2.80
CA ILE A 8 -3.63 -17.19 1.71
C ILE A 8 -2.92 -17.05 0.36
N ASP A 9 -3.49 -17.67 -0.65
CA ASP A 9 -3.06 -17.50 -2.03
C ASP A 9 -3.94 -16.46 -2.70
N ILE A 10 -3.29 -15.42 -3.24
CA ILE A 10 -3.95 -14.37 -4.00
C ILE A 10 -3.48 -14.42 -5.43
N ASN A 11 -4.42 -14.50 -6.37
CA ASN A 11 -4.15 -14.37 -7.79
C ASN A 11 -4.14 -12.90 -8.17
N VAL A 12 -3.08 -12.46 -8.81
CA VAL A 12 -2.95 -11.11 -9.34
C VAL A 12 -3.09 -11.14 -10.85
N MET A 13 -4.11 -10.47 -11.37
CA MET A 13 -4.30 -10.28 -12.81
C MET A 13 -3.85 -8.87 -13.19
N PRO A 14 -2.69 -8.72 -13.84
CA PRO A 14 -2.17 -7.42 -14.23
C PRO A 14 -2.70 -6.98 -15.59
N TYR A 15 -3.07 -5.72 -15.70
CA TYR A 15 -3.46 -5.07 -16.94
C TYR A 15 -2.68 -3.79 -17.15
N LYS A 16 -2.02 -3.68 -18.28
CA LYS A 16 -1.41 -2.44 -18.77
C LYS A 16 -2.35 -1.82 -19.79
N ILE A 17 -2.93 -0.69 -19.42
CA ILE A 17 -4.02 -0.05 -20.18
C ILE A 17 -3.57 1.32 -20.66
N ASN A 18 -3.91 1.68 -21.89
CA ASN A 18 -3.61 3.01 -22.43
C ASN A 18 -4.13 4.09 -21.46
N ALA A 19 -3.32 5.10 -21.21
CA ALA A 19 -3.62 6.16 -20.24
C ALA A 19 -4.87 6.98 -20.58
N GLU A 20 -5.30 6.99 -21.82
CA GLU A 20 -6.56 7.63 -22.22
C GLU A 20 -7.79 6.86 -21.74
N ALA A 21 -7.65 5.54 -21.57
CA ALA A 21 -8.73 4.65 -21.13
C ALA A 21 -8.77 4.41 -19.60
N LEU A 22 -7.69 4.70 -18.89
CA LEU A 22 -7.58 4.52 -17.45
C LEU A 22 -7.06 5.81 -16.81
N ALA A 23 -7.88 6.44 -15.98
CA ALA A 23 -7.57 7.73 -15.37
C ALA A 23 -6.49 7.67 -14.28
N VAL A 24 -6.44 6.58 -13.53
CA VAL A 24 -5.46 6.32 -12.46
C VAL A 24 -5.07 4.85 -12.44
N SER A 25 -3.86 4.56 -12.02
CA SER A 25 -3.45 3.18 -11.72
C SER A 25 -4.08 2.73 -10.42
N GLU A 26 -4.63 1.52 -10.39
CA GLU A 26 -5.43 1.00 -9.28
C GLU A 26 -5.14 -0.47 -9.01
N ILE A 27 -5.34 -0.84 -7.75
CA ILE A 27 -5.44 -2.23 -7.30
C ILE A 27 -6.86 -2.44 -6.78
N LYS A 28 -7.56 -3.43 -7.29
CA LYS A 28 -8.94 -3.74 -6.90
C LYS A 28 -9.09 -5.19 -6.50
N ILE A 29 -9.85 -5.42 -5.43
CA ILE A 29 -10.22 -6.76 -4.99
C ILE A 29 -11.46 -7.20 -5.74
N THR A 30 -11.44 -8.43 -6.22
CA THR A 30 -12.62 -9.08 -6.84
C THR A 30 -13.07 -10.27 -6.00
N SER A 31 -14.35 -10.49 -5.95
CA SER A 31 -14.97 -11.68 -5.38
C SER A 31 -16.07 -12.17 -6.27
N LYS A 32 -16.08 -13.47 -6.54
CA LYS A 32 -17.11 -14.12 -7.38
C LYS A 32 -17.34 -13.42 -8.73
N GLY A 33 -16.26 -12.85 -9.28
CA GLY A 33 -16.26 -12.14 -10.56
C GLY A 33 -16.72 -10.69 -10.51
N GLU A 34 -16.98 -10.13 -9.33
CA GLU A 34 -17.38 -8.74 -9.15
C GLU A 34 -16.31 -7.95 -8.40
N ILE A 35 -16.14 -6.67 -8.74
CA ILE A 35 -15.20 -5.77 -8.07
C ILE A 35 -15.79 -5.31 -6.74
N SER A 36 -15.01 -5.43 -5.65
CA SER A 36 -15.36 -4.86 -4.35
C SER A 36 -15.04 -3.38 -4.28
N GLU A 37 -16.01 -2.56 -3.91
CA GLU A 37 -15.83 -1.12 -3.67
C GLU A 37 -15.66 -0.79 -2.18
N THR A 38 -15.84 -1.76 -1.29
CA THR A 38 -15.81 -1.54 0.16
C THR A 38 -14.40 -1.58 0.74
N THR A 39 -13.52 -2.42 0.17
CA THR A 39 -12.12 -2.50 0.58
C THR A 39 -11.22 -1.97 -0.53
N LYS A 40 -10.42 -0.98 -0.21
CA LYS A 40 -9.50 -0.33 -1.17
C LYS A 40 -8.07 -0.66 -0.83
N VAL A 41 -7.35 -1.20 -1.80
CA VAL A 41 -5.90 -1.44 -1.73
C VAL A 41 -5.20 -0.26 -2.40
N LYS A 42 -4.27 0.37 -1.68
CA LYS A 42 -3.51 1.50 -2.23
C LYS A 42 -2.44 1.03 -3.20
N PHE A 43 -2.34 1.71 -4.34
CA PHE A 43 -1.22 1.58 -5.27
C PHE A 43 -0.10 2.53 -4.83
N THR A 44 1.01 1.98 -4.34
CA THR A 44 2.08 2.75 -3.71
C THR A 44 3.43 2.65 -4.41
N CYS A 45 3.54 1.83 -5.46
CA CYS A 45 4.81 1.64 -6.16
C CYS A 45 5.23 2.84 -6.99
N VAL A 46 4.26 3.55 -7.55
CA VAL A 46 4.45 4.80 -8.30
C VAL A 46 3.26 5.71 -8.05
N ASP A 47 3.37 6.98 -8.45
CA ASP A 47 2.23 7.89 -8.43
C ASP A 47 1.07 7.29 -9.25
N PRO A 48 -0.13 7.09 -8.67
CA PRO A 48 -1.27 6.55 -9.39
C PRO A 48 -1.67 7.35 -10.63
N ASN A 49 -1.36 8.64 -10.66
CA ASN A 49 -1.63 9.50 -11.81
C ASN A 49 -0.54 9.43 -12.89
N ALA A 50 0.62 8.88 -12.57
CA ALA A 50 1.74 8.80 -13.51
C ALA A 50 1.38 7.97 -14.75
N VAL A 51 1.83 8.44 -15.89
CA VAL A 51 1.77 7.72 -17.17
C VAL A 51 3.15 7.16 -17.46
N LEU A 52 3.26 5.85 -17.53
CA LEU A 52 4.49 5.14 -17.87
C LEU A 52 4.26 4.38 -19.17
N ASP A 53 5.11 4.62 -20.17
CA ASP A 53 4.98 3.96 -21.48
C ASP A 53 3.56 4.11 -22.07
N ASP A 54 3.04 5.35 -22.07
CA ASP A 54 1.70 5.73 -22.52
C ASP A 54 0.55 4.97 -21.81
N SER A 55 0.82 4.37 -20.68
CA SER A 55 -0.08 3.46 -19.99
C SER A 55 -0.20 3.76 -18.49
N ARG A 56 -1.28 3.26 -17.92
CA ARG A 56 -1.51 3.09 -16.48
C ARG A 56 -1.86 1.64 -16.21
N TYR A 57 -1.86 1.26 -14.95
CA TYR A 57 -1.92 -0.14 -14.55
C TYR A 57 -3.15 -0.43 -13.70
N LEU A 58 -3.82 -1.54 -14.00
CA LEU A 58 -4.89 -2.08 -13.19
C LEU A 58 -4.50 -3.48 -12.74
N PHE A 59 -4.55 -3.74 -11.44
CA PHE A 59 -4.32 -5.05 -10.86
C PHE A 59 -5.60 -5.52 -10.21
N LEU A 60 -6.12 -6.66 -10.66
CA LEU A 60 -7.28 -7.30 -10.06
C LEU A 60 -6.81 -8.48 -9.20
N LEU A 61 -7.25 -8.47 -7.96
CA LEU A 61 -6.93 -9.51 -6.98
C LEU A 61 -8.12 -10.45 -6.81
N SER A 62 -7.88 -11.73 -6.84
CA SER A 62 -8.87 -12.74 -6.53
C SER A 62 -8.31 -13.83 -5.62
N SER A 63 -9.13 -14.40 -4.77
CA SER A 63 -8.77 -15.52 -3.92
C SER A 63 -10.02 -16.18 -3.35
N ASP A 64 -9.89 -17.44 -2.94
CA ASP A 64 -10.94 -18.12 -2.19
C ASP A 64 -11.22 -17.43 -0.85
N TYR A 65 -10.19 -16.82 -0.25
CA TYR A 65 -10.34 -16.04 0.97
C TYR A 65 -11.30 -14.85 0.77
N PHE A 66 -11.18 -14.11 -0.32
CA PHE A 66 -12.09 -13.01 -0.63
C PHE A 66 -13.51 -13.51 -0.91
N ASP A 67 -13.63 -14.60 -1.63
CA ASP A 67 -14.94 -15.22 -1.93
C ASP A 67 -15.67 -15.65 -0.65
N ASN A 68 -14.93 -16.11 0.36
CA ASN A 68 -15.50 -16.51 1.65
C ASN A 68 -15.85 -15.32 2.55
N LEU A 69 -15.20 -14.18 2.37
CA LEU A 69 -15.52 -12.93 3.12
C LEU A 69 -16.72 -12.19 2.53
N ASP A 70 -17.08 -12.50 1.28
CA ASP A 70 -18.20 -11.86 0.59
C ASP A 70 -19.53 -12.34 1.20
N GLY A 71 -20.22 -11.38 1.82
CA GLY A 71 -21.49 -11.65 2.50
C GLY A 71 -22.68 -11.78 1.55
N ASP A 72 -23.88 -11.59 2.09
CA ASP A 72 -25.14 -11.67 1.34
C ASP A 72 -25.28 -10.61 0.25
N GLU A 73 -24.63 -9.45 0.46
CA GLU A 73 -24.48 -8.40 -0.55
C GLU A 73 -23.18 -8.60 -1.30
N ARG A 74 -23.27 -8.95 -2.56
CA ARG A 74 -22.09 -9.20 -3.41
C ARG A 74 -21.14 -8.01 -3.46
N GLY A 75 -19.85 -8.29 -3.35
CA GLY A 75 -18.80 -7.28 -3.38
C GLY A 75 -18.58 -6.54 -2.08
N ASN A 76 -19.30 -6.89 -1.01
CA ASN A 76 -19.11 -6.31 0.31
C ASN A 76 -18.08 -7.10 1.11
N ILE A 77 -16.81 -6.80 0.87
CA ILE A 77 -15.66 -7.44 1.55
C ILE A 77 -15.06 -6.43 2.52
N GLU A 78 -15.00 -6.80 3.79
CA GLU A 78 -14.33 -6.01 4.81
C GLU A 78 -13.00 -6.67 5.22
N ILE A 79 -11.90 -5.99 4.95
CA ILE A 79 -10.57 -6.37 5.42
C ILE A 79 -10.03 -5.19 6.22
N LEU A 80 -9.71 -5.44 7.49
CA LEU A 80 -9.26 -4.38 8.39
C LEU A 80 -7.83 -3.97 8.10
N ASP A 81 -7.56 -2.68 8.16
CA ASP A 81 -6.19 -2.19 8.22
C ASP A 81 -5.59 -2.46 9.61
N LYS A 82 -4.28 -2.28 9.71
CA LYS A 82 -3.53 -2.56 10.95
C LYS A 82 -4.02 -1.73 12.14
N THR A 83 -4.47 -0.51 11.92
CA THR A 83 -4.94 0.40 12.97
C THR A 83 -6.30 -0.03 13.49
N GLU A 84 -7.23 -0.34 12.60
CA GLU A 84 -8.57 -0.82 12.94
C GLU A 84 -8.52 -2.18 13.62
N PHE A 85 -7.65 -3.09 13.13
CA PHE A 85 -7.41 -4.38 13.74
C PHE A 85 -6.96 -4.24 15.21
N LYS A 86 -5.99 -3.36 15.48
CA LYS A 86 -5.53 -3.09 16.86
C LYS A 86 -6.61 -2.48 17.75
N LYS A 87 -7.46 -1.60 17.21
CA LYS A 87 -8.56 -1.01 17.97
C LYS A 87 -9.60 -2.06 18.37
N ARG A 88 -9.99 -2.91 17.44
CA ARG A 88 -10.95 -4.01 17.71
C ARG A 88 -10.36 -5.03 18.68
N ALA A 89 -9.09 -5.32 18.57
CA ALA A 89 -8.36 -6.20 19.48
C ALA A 89 -8.42 -5.73 20.94
N LYS A 90 -8.17 -4.43 21.16
CA LYS A 90 -8.26 -3.83 22.51
C LYS A 90 -9.68 -3.87 23.08
N ALA A 91 -10.69 -3.67 22.23
CA ALA A 91 -12.08 -3.64 22.66
C ALA A 91 -12.62 -5.04 23.02
N GLN A 92 -12.17 -6.08 22.37
CA GLN A 92 -12.70 -7.44 22.53
C GLN A 92 -11.88 -8.33 23.47
N GLY A 93 -10.65 -7.95 23.79
CA GLY A 93 -9.74 -8.74 24.66
C GLY A 93 -9.26 -10.06 24.05
N TYR A 94 -9.70 -10.39 22.85
CA TYR A 94 -9.36 -11.60 22.09
C TYR A 94 -9.28 -11.25 20.61
N ILE A 95 -8.25 -11.78 19.93
CA ILE A 95 -8.04 -11.58 18.49
C ILE A 95 -7.92 -12.95 17.84
N GLU A 96 -8.80 -13.24 16.89
CA GLU A 96 -8.51 -14.23 15.89
C GLU A 96 -7.44 -13.66 14.95
N GLU A 97 -6.44 -14.47 14.61
CA GLU A 97 -5.46 -14.11 13.60
C GLU A 97 -6.19 -13.85 12.28
N GLN A 98 -6.18 -12.61 11.83
CA GLN A 98 -6.76 -12.20 10.57
C GLN A 98 -5.69 -11.57 9.71
N ILE A 99 -5.81 -11.77 8.40
CA ILE A 99 -4.96 -11.08 7.44
C ILE A 99 -5.37 -9.62 7.42
N VAL A 100 -4.41 -8.74 7.66
CA VAL A 100 -4.64 -7.30 7.58
C VAL A 100 -4.42 -6.77 6.17
N LEU A 101 -5.15 -5.73 5.84
CA LEU A 101 -5.09 -5.09 4.51
C LEU A 101 -3.68 -4.63 4.15
N ASN A 102 -2.90 -4.15 5.12
CA ASN A 102 -1.53 -3.69 4.90
C ASN A 102 -0.62 -4.79 4.33
N ASP A 103 -0.77 -6.04 4.80
CA ASP A 103 0.04 -7.16 4.31
C ASP A 103 -0.28 -7.47 2.84
N ILE A 104 -1.56 -7.45 2.49
CA ILE A 104 -2.01 -7.63 1.09
C ILE A 104 -1.46 -6.50 0.23
N GLN A 105 -1.58 -5.26 0.68
CA GLN A 105 -1.13 -4.08 -0.03
C GLN A 105 0.38 -4.11 -0.29
N ASP A 106 1.18 -4.43 0.71
CA ASP A 106 2.64 -4.50 0.59
C ASP A 106 3.07 -5.58 -0.40
N GLU A 107 2.50 -6.78 -0.32
CA GLU A 107 2.82 -7.88 -1.22
C GLU A 107 2.40 -7.61 -2.67
N VAL A 108 1.23 -7.03 -2.88
CA VAL A 108 0.73 -6.71 -4.23
C VAL A 108 1.56 -5.59 -4.87
N ASN A 109 1.89 -4.55 -4.13
CA ASN A 109 2.75 -3.47 -4.63
C ASN A 109 4.16 -3.96 -4.96
N LYS A 110 4.71 -4.86 -4.16
CA LYS A 110 5.97 -5.54 -4.45
C LYS A 110 5.88 -6.35 -5.76
N LYS A 111 4.82 -7.11 -5.92
CA LYS A 111 4.57 -7.91 -7.13
C LYS A 111 4.41 -7.04 -8.38
N ALA A 112 3.74 -5.91 -8.27
CA ALA A 112 3.57 -4.95 -9.37
C ALA A 112 4.93 -4.47 -9.90
N GLY A 113 5.88 -4.17 -9.02
CA GLY A 113 7.25 -3.81 -9.39
C GLY A 113 8.01 -4.97 -10.08
N GLU A 114 7.73 -6.20 -9.70
CA GLU A 114 8.32 -7.39 -10.33
C GLU A 114 7.75 -7.67 -11.72
N LEU A 115 6.45 -7.38 -11.93
CA LEU A 115 5.76 -7.65 -13.19
C LEU A 115 6.09 -6.65 -14.31
N TYR A 116 6.36 -5.41 -13.96
CA TYR A 116 6.63 -4.34 -14.92
C TYR A 116 7.93 -3.60 -14.58
N SER A 117 8.92 -3.65 -15.46
CA SER A 117 10.21 -3.02 -15.25
C SER A 117 10.11 -1.49 -15.14
N GLU A 118 9.21 -0.86 -15.88
CA GLU A 118 8.98 0.58 -15.82
C GLU A 118 8.47 1.02 -14.43
N ILE A 119 7.72 0.18 -13.74
CA ILE A 119 7.29 0.43 -12.35
C ILE A 119 8.49 0.33 -11.41
N SER A 120 9.32 -0.71 -11.54
CA SER A 120 10.49 -0.87 -10.68
C SER A 120 11.52 0.23 -10.90
N GLU A 121 11.70 0.72 -12.11
CA GLU A 121 12.57 1.86 -12.43
C GLU A 121 12.10 3.15 -11.72
N GLN A 122 10.82 3.45 -11.75
CA GLN A 122 10.26 4.61 -11.05
C GLN A 122 10.40 4.49 -9.53
N LYS A 123 10.22 3.30 -9.00
CA LYS A 123 10.42 3.02 -7.58
C LYS A 123 11.87 3.24 -7.16
N GLU A 124 12.83 2.79 -7.96
CA GLU A 124 14.26 3.04 -7.73
C GLU A 124 14.60 4.53 -7.77
N LEU A 125 14.07 5.28 -8.72
CA LEU A 125 14.26 6.73 -8.80
C LEU A 125 13.71 7.44 -7.56
N HIS A 126 12.58 7.03 -7.04
CA HIS A 126 12.03 7.57 -5.80
C HIS A 126 12.95 7.26 -4.60
N GLN A 127 13.43 6.03 -4.49
CA GLN A 127 14.36 5.63 -3.42
C GLN A 127 15.67 6.42 -3.49
N GLN A 128 16.21 6.65 -4.69
CA GLN A 128 17.40 7.47 -4.89
C GLN A 128 17.17 8.91 -4.45
N ARG A 129 16.00 9.50 -4.75
CA ARG A 129 15.61 10.83 -4.29
C ARG A 129 15.57 10.92 -2.77
N ILE A 130 14.98 9.94 -2.11
CA ILE A 130 14.92 9.87 -0.64
C ILE A 130 16.33 9.79 -0.05
N GLU A 131 17.20 8.97 -0.61
CA GLU A 131 18.59 8.84 -0.16
C GLU A 131 19.40 10.13 -0.35
N GLU A 132 19.20 10.82 -1.47
CA GLU A 132 19.82 12.13 -1.72
C GLU A 132 19.38 13.19 -0.70
N LEU A 133 18.08 13.24 -0.39
CA LEU A 133 17.52 14.15 0.62
C LEU A 133 18.05 13.83 2.01
N LYS A 134 18.11 12.56 2.37
CA LYS A 134 18.70 12.10 3.62
C LYS A 134 20.14 12.59 3.80
N ASN A 135 20.96 12.42 2.78
CA ASN A 135 22.36 12.81 2.80
C ASN A 135 22.56 14.33 2.77
N THR A 136 21.79 15.03 1.93
CA THR A 136 21.90 16.49 1.76
C THR A 136 21.47 17.26 3.00
N TYR A 137 20.41 16.83 3.66
CA TYR A 137 19.83 17.50 4.83
C TYR A 137 20.11 16.80 6.15
N MET A 138 20.92 15.74 6.12
CA MET A 138 21.32 14.96 7.30
C MET A 138 20.12 14.45 8.12
N LEU A 139 19.11 13.95 7.43
CA LEU A 139 17.88 13.42 8.03
C LEU A 139 18.07 11.96 8.45
N SER A 140 17.35 11.55 9.50
CA SER A 140 17.29 10.14 9.89
C SER A 140 16.37 9.33 8.95
N GLU A 141 16.56 8.03 8.87
CA GLU A 141 15.68 7.14 8.11
C GLU A 141 14.25 7.18 8.64
N GLU A 142 14.09 7.24 9.96
CA GLU A 142 12.80 7.30 10.63
C GLU A 142 12.04 8.59 10.27
N ALA A 143 12.74 9.71 10.07
CA ALA A 143 12.12 10.98 9.65
C ALA A 143 11.53 10.91 8.23
N LEU A 144 12.03 10.01 7.39
CA LEU A 144 11.64 9.84 5.99
C LEU A 144 10.65 8.69 5.76
N VAL A 145 10.26 7.96 6.80
CA VAL A 145 9.32 6.82 6.69
C VAL A 145 7.97 7.22 6.09
N ASP A 146 7.49 8.41 6.40
CA ASP A 146 6.19 8.91 5.91
C ASP A 146 6.28 9.62 4.55
N ALA A 147 7.45 9.62 3.92
CA ALA A 147 7.59 10.17 2.57
C ALA A 147 6.80 9.33 1.56
N ASP A 148 5.82 9.95 0.93
CA ASP A 148 4.99 9.32 -0.10
C ASP A 148 5.63 9.54 -1.48
N ILE A 149 5.39 8.60 -2.38
CA ILE A 149 5.86 8.69 -3.77
C ILE A 149 5.30 9.91 -4.52
N ASN A 150 4.16 10.42 -4.07
CA ASN A 150 3.51 11.60 -4.63
C ASN A 150 3.99 12.92 -4.01
N ASP A 151 4.77 12.84 -2.94
CA ASP A 151 5.24 14.03 -2.24
C ASP A 151 6.26 14.78 -3.09
N SER A 152 6.14 16.11 -3.13
CA SER A 152 7.21 16.98 -3.59
C SER A 152 8.40 16.94 -2.63
N VAL A 153 9.55 17.45 -3.07
CA VAL A 153 10.72 17.60 -2.18
C VAL A 153 10.38 18.42 -0.93
N GLU A 154 9.61 19.50 -1.10
CA GLU A 154 9.15 20.36 0.00
C GLU A 154 8.25 19.60 0.98
N ASP A 155 7.34 18.78 0.50
CA ASP A 155 6.46 17.96 1.34
C ASP A 155 7.26 16.94 2.15
N ILE A 156 8.21 16.26 1.53
CA ILE A 156 9.08 15.29 2.19
C ILE A 156 9.90 15.97 3.31
N LEU A 157 10.50 17.11 3.01
CA LEU A 157 11.27 17.89 3.98
C LEU A 157 10.39 18.38 5.13
N SER A 158 9.19 18.86 4.84
CA SER A 158 8.24 19.32 5.86
C SER A 158 7.85 18.18 6.81
N LYS A 159 7.55 17.00 6.30
CA LYS A 159 7.26 15.82 7.11
C LYS A 159 8.45 15.41 7.98
N ALA A 160 9.65 15.42 7.41
CA ALA A 160 10.87 15.07 8.11
C ALA A 160 11.16 16.05 9.25
N TYR A 161 11.05 17.34 9.02
CA TYR A 161 11.27 18.37 10.06
C TYR A 161 10.22 18.32 11.16
N VAL A 162 8.97 18.04 10.86
CA VAL A 162 7.92 17.83 11.87
C VAL A 162 8.25 16.62 12.74
N TYR A 163 8.71 15.53 12.17
CA TYR A 163 9.16 14.35 12.91
C TYR A 163 10.32 14.68 13.86
N GLU A 164 11.36 15.32 13.35
CA GLU A 164 12.54 15.71 14.13
C GLU A 164 12.16 16.66 15.29
N ALA A 165 11.28 17.63 15.04
CA ALA A 165 10.78 18.55 16.05
C ALA A 165 10.01 17.83 17.17
N LYS A 166 9.15 16.88 16.81
CA LYS A 166 8.42 16.04 17.77
C LYS A 166 9.34 15.16 18.61
N LEU A 167 10.40 14.64 18.01
CA LEU A 167 11.39 13.83 18.70
C LEU A 167 12.16 14.64 19.74
N ILE A 168 12.59 15.86 19.39
CA ILE A 168 13.24 16.80 20.30
C ILE A 168 12.31 17.16 21.46
N ALA A 169 11.06 17.49 21.19
CA ALA A 169 10.07 17.82 22.23
C ALA A 169 9.86 16.68 23.23
N LYS A 170 9.91 15.42 22.80
CA LYS A 170 9.83 14.26 23.69
C LYS A 170 11.06 14.08 24.58
N GLN A 171 12.26 14.46 24.08
CA GLN A 171 13.49 14.35 24.84
C GLN A 171 13.62 15.42 25.92
N ASP A 172 13.03 16.61 25.71
CA ASP A 172 13.05 17.75 26.62
C ASP A 172 11.94 17.71 27.67
N ALA A 173 11.05 16.74 27.61
CA ALA A 173 9.95 16.58 28.56
C ALA A 173 10.38 15.94 29.87
#